data_490c91647529320faf66f5d57460ab46
#
_entry.id   490c91647529320faf66f5d57460ab46
#
_cell.length_a   1.000
_cell.length_b   1.000
_cell.length_c   1.000
_cell.angle_alpha   90.00
_cell.angle_beta   90.00
_cell.angle_gamma   90.00
#
_symmetry.space_group_name_H-M   'P 1'
#
loop_
_entity.id
_entity.type
_entity.pdbx_description
1 polymer ?
#
loop_
_entity_poly.entity_id
_entity_poly.type
_entity_poly.pdbx_seq_one_letter_code
_entity_poly.pdbx_strand_id
1 'polypeptide(L)'
;MDFQQIGSSSLTSSMPVERRNLSAIGNSIPSSYVPARNSIFLTIATAFAESLGARTIFIGANAVDYSGYPDCRPEFFSSMERSINLGTKAGITARIRIAVPLQFLTKGEIIRKGISLNVPYELTYSCYNGEDEACGECDSCLLRLKGFMEAGIPDPIRYKKYPEFYLDFF
;
A
#
# COMPACT_ATOMS: atom_id res chain seq x y z
N MET A 1 15.08 -11.72 -1.18
CA MET A 1 14.65 -11.94 0.21
C MET A 1 13.27 -12.58 0.17
N ASP A 2 13.10 -13.68 0.83
CA ASP A 2 11.83 -14.41 0.89
C ASP A 2 11.12 -14.08 2.21
N PHE A 3 9.99 -13.37 2.13
CA PHE A 3 9.19 -13.01 3.30
C PHE A 3 8.43 -14.19 3.92
N GLN A 4 8.30 -15.31 3.22
CA GLN A 4 7.70 -16.53 3.78
C GLN A 4 8.51 -17.06 4.97
N GLN A 5 9.82 -16.86 4.97
CA GLN A 5 10.69 -17.25 6.09
C GLN A 5 10.45 -16.42 7.36
N ILE A 6 9.89 -15.22 7.26
CA ILE A 6 9.53 -14.39 8.41
C ILE A 6 8.19 -14.84 8.99
N GLY A 7 7.26 -15.28 8.14
CA GLY A 7 5.94 -15.75 8.54
C GLY A 7 5.06 -14.64 9.16
N SER A 8 4.18 -15.05 10.08
CA SER A 8 3.32 -14.17 10.90
C SER A 8 2.35 -13.27 10.13
N SER A 9 2.11 -13.52 8.84
CA SER A 9 1.13 -12.80 8.03
C SER A 9 0.35 -13.77 7.15
N SER A 10 -0.93 -13.49 6.92
CA SER A 10 -1.75 -14.24 5.96
C SER A 10 -1.27 -14.10 4.50
N LEU A 11 -0.37 -13.16 4.22
CA LEU A 11 0.24 -13.00 2.90
C LEU A 11 1.55 -13.76 2.73
N THR A 12 2.13 -14.28 3.82
CA THR A 12 3.42 -14.96 3.83
C THR A 12 3.37 -16.32 4.51
N SER A 13 2.18 -16.81 4.86
CA SER A 13 1.93 -18.10 5.50
C SER A 13 0.65 -18.75 4.99
N SER A 14 0.30 -19.91 5.50
CA SER A 14 -0.95 -20.63 5.20
C SER A 14 -2.17 -20.10 5.96
N MET A 15 -2.04 -19.01 6.73
CA MET A 15 -3.18 -18.40 7.42
C MET A 15 -4.17 -17.81 6.41
N PRO A 16 -5.50 -18.00 6.59
CA PRO A 16 -6.48 -17.41 5.72
C PRO A 16 -6.44 -15.87 5.81
N VAL A 17 -6.65 -15.22 4.66
CA VAL A 17 -6.80 -13.76 4.60
C VAL A 17 -8.15 -13.39 5.24
N GLU A 18 -8.12 -12.46 6.20
CA GLU A 18 -9.33 -11.94 6.83
C GLU A 18 -10.27 -11.29 5.82
N ARG A 19 -11.58 -11.42 6.10
CA ARG A 19 -12.65 -10.72 5.40
C ARG A 19 -13.35 -9.84 6.41
N ARG A 20 -13.07 -8.56 6.38
CA ARG A 20 -13.65 -7.58 7.29
C ARG A 20 -14.68 -6.71 6.58
N ASN A 21 -15.64 -6.17 7.31
CA ASN A 21 -16.51 -5.12 6.79
C ASN A 21 -15.72 -3.80 6.66
N LEU A 22 -16.10 -2.93 5.73
CA LEU A 22 -15.46 -1.62 5.52
C LEU A 22 -15.31 -0.81 6.80
N SER A 23 -16.32 -0.84 7.70
CA SER A 23 -16.30 -0.13 8.98
C SER A 23 -15.30 -0.69 10.00
N ALA A 24 -14.86 -1.93 9.84
CA ALA A 24 -13.88 -2.58 10.71
C ALA A 24 -12.44 -2.42 10.21
N ILE A 25 -12.27 -2.07 8.92
CA ILE A 25 -10.94 -1.85 8.34
C ILE A 25 -10.31 -0.61 8.97
N GLY A 26 -9.07 -0.74 9.44
CA GLY A 26 -8.32 0.35 10.10
C GLY A 26 -8.42 0.39 11.62
N ASN A 27 -9.36 -0.33 12.23
CA ASN A 27 -9.52 -0.36 13.70
C ASN A 27 -8.50 -1.24 14.43
N SER A 28 -7.85 -2.14 13.72
CA SER A 28 -6.81 -3.03 14.24
C SER A 28 -5.77 -3.35 13.17
N ILE A 29 -4.61 -3.85 13.60
CA ILE A 29 -3.60 -4.38 12.68
C ILE A 29 -4.14 -5.67 12.07
N PRO A 30 -4.29 -5.78 10.74
CA PRO A 30 -4.86 -6.97 10.10
C PRO A 30 -3.86 -8.14 10.03
N SER A 31 -4.38 -9.35 9.87
CA SER A 31 -3.54 -10.55 9.64
C SER A 31 -2.68 -10.47 8.36
N SER A 32 -3.04 -9.60 7.41
CA SER A 32 -2.27 -9.32 6.19
C SER A 32 -1.07 -8.38 6.41
N TYR A 33 -0.85 -7.88 7.62
CA TYR A 33 0.36 -7.13 7.95
C TYR A 33 1.58 -8.04 7.87
N VAL A 34 2.53 -7.70 7.00
CA VAL A 34 3.83 -8.38 6.92
C VAL A 34 4.82 -7.63 7.81
N PRO A 35 5.38 -8.27 8.85
CA PRO A 35 6.24 -7.61 9.81
C PRO A 35 7.39 -6.85 9.16
N ALA A 36 7.53 -5.56 9.50
CA ALA A 36 8.59 -4.65 9.06
C ALA A 36 8.79 -4.53 7.54
N ARG A 37 7.78 -4.88 6.72
CA ARG A 37 7.92 -4.91 5.25
C ARG A 37 8.42 -3.58 4.68
N ASN A 38 7.80 -2.45 5.05
CA ASN A 38 8.22 -1.14 4.54
C ASN A 38 9.58 -0.72 5.08
N SER A 39 9.97 -1.13 6.31
CA SER A 39 11.33 -0.91 6.84
C SER A 39 12.36 -1.63 5.97
N ILE A 40 12.10 -2.88 5.62
CA ILE A 40 12.99 -3.70 4.77
C ILE A 40 13.11 -3.07 3.38
N PHE A 41 11.98 -2.72 2.76
CA PHE A 41 12.00 -2.11 1.42
C PHE A 41 12.75 -0.77 1.41
N LEU A 42 12.53 0.09 2.41
CA LEU A 42 13.22 1.37 2.50
C LEU A 42 14.72 1.20 2.78
N THR A 43 15.11 0.19 3.56
CA THR A 43 16.53 -0.10 3.81
C THR A 43 17.23 -0.56 2.54
N ILE A 44 16.63 -1.46 1.77
CA ILE A 44 17.15 -1.91 0.48
C ILE A 44 17.20 -0.75 -0.52
N ALA A 45 16.12 0.03 -0.62
CA ALA A 45 16.06 1.20 -1.50
C ALA A 45 17.13 2.24 -1.13
N THR A 46 17.43 2.39 0.17
CA THR A 46 18.51 3.28 0.65
C THR A 46 19.89 2.82 0.16
N ALA A 47 20.17 1.51 0.23
CA ALA A 47 21.43 0.97 -0.27
C ALA A 47 21.60 1.22 -1.79
N PHE A 48 20.51 1.04 -2.56
CA PHE A 48 20.52 1.39 -3.98
C PHE A 48 20.67 2.89 -4.23
N ALA A 49 19.94 3.73 -3.49
CA ALA A 49 20.03 5.18 -3.61
C ALA A 49 21.47 5.66 -3.34
N GLU A 50 22.10 5.17 -2.29
CA GLU A 50 23.49 5.49 -1.97
C GLU A 50 24.45 5.05 -3.07
N SER A 51 24.29 3.82 -3.57
CA SER A 51 25.11 3.26 -4.65
C SER A 51 24.99 4.05 -5.97
N LEU A 52 23.78 4.53 -6.29
CA LEU A 52 23.48 5.26 -7.53
C LEU A 52 23.66 6.78 -7.40
N GLY A 53 23.97 7.29 -6.21
CA GLY A 53 24.00 8.72 -5.93
C GLY A 53 22.61 9.40 -5.96
N ALA A 54 21.51 8.62 -5.87
CA ALA A 54 20.16 9.15 -5.80
C ALA A 54 19.88 9.77 -4.42
N ARG A 55 19.06 10.82 -4.41
CA ARG A 55 18.79 11.60 -3.18
C ARG A 55 17.33 11.55 -2.73
N THR A 56 16.49 10.87 -3.48
CA THR A 56 15.06 10.73 -3.15
C THR A 56 14.61 9.31 -3.41
N ILE A 57 13.94 8.73 -2.41
CA ILE A 57 13.25 7.45 -2.50
C ILE A 57 11.76 7.76 -2.47
N PHE A 58 11.01 7.27 -3.45
CA PHE A 58 9.56 7.39 -3.48
C PHE A 58 8.90 6.10 -2.99
N ILE A 59 7.89 6.24 -2.14
CA ILE A 59 7.04 5.12 -1.70
C ILE A 59 5.57 5.51 -1.80
N GLY A 60 4.75 4.61 -2.36
CA GLY A 60 3.31 4.80 -2.58
C GLY A 60 2.43 4.46 -1.37
N ALA A 61 2.93 4.66 -0.14
CA ALA A 61 2.13 4.41 1.05
C ALA A 61 1.02 5.45 1.23
N ASN A 62 -0.10 5.00 1.82
CA ASN A 62 -1.27 5.81 2.10
C ASN A 62 -1.68 5.65 3.56
N ALA A 63 -2.01 6.74 4.24
CA ALA A 63 -2.39 6.75 5.65
C ALA A 63 -3.86 7.16 5.89
N VAL A 64 -4.54 7.77 4.92
CA VAL A 64 -5.91 8.30 5.08
C VAL A 64 -6.93 7.17 5.07
N ASP A 65 -6.92 6.32 4.05
CA ASP A 65 -7.73 5.10 4.04
C ASP A 65 -6.92 3.95 4.66
N TYR A 66 -6.64 4.13 5.93
CA TYR A 66 -5.71 3.33 6.68
C TYR A 66 -6.20 1.88 6.85
N SER A 67 -5.41 0.95 6.32
CA SER A 67 -5.69 -0.48 6.44
C SER A 67 -5.20 -1.10 7.75
N GLY A 68 -4.65 -0.30 8.67
CA GLY A 68 -4.15 -0.75 9.95
C GLY A 68 -2.63 -1.03 10.00
N TYR A 69 -1.89 -0.74 8.94
CA TYR A 69 -0.44 -1.01 8.90
C TYR A 69 0.36 0.08 9.62
N PRO A 70 1.08 -0.23 10.71
CA PRO A 70 1.84 0.76 11.49
C PRO A 70 2.96 1.43 10.69
N ASP A 71 3.52 0.73 9.69
CA ASP A 71 4.59 1.19 8.82
C ASP A 71 4.11 2.00 7.59
N CYS A 72 2.85 2.48 7.63
CA CYS A 72 2.31 3.46 6.68
C CYS A 72 2.06 4.84 7.29
N ARG A 73 2.33 5.03 8.58
CA ARG A 73 2.08 6.28 9.30
C ARG A 73 3.15 7.35 8.99
N PRO A 74 2.80 8.66 9.02
CA PRO A 74 3.75 9.76 8.80
C PRO A 74 4.97 9.72 9.72
N GLU A 75 4.75 9.40 11.01
CA GLU A 75 5.81 9.33 12.01
C GLU A 75 6.84 8.23 11.70
N PHE A 76 6.38 7.12 11.12
CA PHE A 76 7.26 6.04 10.68
C PHE A 76 8.23 6.54 9.59
N PHE A 77 7.71 7.19 8.52
CA PHE A 77 8.56 7.68 7.42
C PHE A 77 9.53 8.77 7.87
N SER A 78 9.08 9.69 8.73
CA SER A 78 9.93 10.72 9.32
C SER A 78 11.08 10.12 10.14
N SER A 79 10.77 9.12 10.98
CA SER A 79 11.77 8.43 11.80
C SER A 79 12.74 7.61 10.94
N MET A 80 12.23 6.94 9.90
CA MET A 80 13.04 6.17 8.98
C MET A 80 13.98 7.05 8.17
N GLU A 81 13.51 8.19 7.65
CA GLU A 81 14.35 9.17 6.97
C GLU A 81 15.48 9.67 7.89
N ARG A 82 15.15 9.98 9.15
CA ARG A 82 16.16 10.38 10.14
C ARG A 82 17.18 9.27 10.37
N SER A 83 16.75 8.04 10.55
CA SER A 83 17.61 6.87 10.80
C SER A 83 18.58 6.65 9.62
N ILE A 84 18.07 6.68 8.38
CA ILE A 84 18.86 6.56 7.16
C ILE A 84 19.96 7.65 7.11
N ASN A 85 19.60 8.90 7.38
CA ASN A 85 20.52 10.03 7.30
C ASN A 85 21.57 10.06 8.42
N LEU A 86 21.32 9.36 9.53
CA LEU A 86 22.31 9.17 10.59
C LEU A 86 23.23 7.97 10.34
N GLY A 87 22.74 6.95 9.64
CA GLY A 87 23.42 5.65 9.53
C GLY A 87 24.07 5.35 8.18
N THR A 88 24.04 6.29 7.21
CA THR A 88 24.64 6.08 5.88
C THR A 88 25.64 7.17 5.49
N LYS A 89 26.59 6.81 4.65
CA LYS A 89 27.56 7.78 4.09
C LYS A 89 26.84 8.90 3.31
N ALA A 90 25.87 8.53 2.47
CA ALA A 90 25.09 9.48 1.70
C ALA A 90 24.25 10.40 2.62
N GLY A 91 23.70 9.88 3.70
CA GLY A 91 22.96 10.67 4.70
C GLY A 91 23.81 11.77 5.33
N ILE A 92 25.06 11.48 5.67
CA ILE A 92 26.00 12.44 6.27
C ILE A 92 26.45 13.49 5.24
N THR A 93 26.71 13.11 3.99
CA THR A 93 27.34 14.01 3.00
C THR A 93 26.34 14.78 2.14
N ALA A 94 25.14 14.22 1.91
CA ALA A 94 24.25 14.73 0.88
C ALA A 94 22.76 14.66 1.21
N ARG A 95 22.38 13.98 2.28
CA ARG A 95 21.01 13.71 2.72
C ARG A 95 20.13 12.94 1.69
N ILE A 96 19.49 11.87 2.13
CA ILE A 96 18.48 11.13 1.38
C ILE A 96 17.10 11.51 1.92
N ARG A 97 16.14 11.78 1.03
CA ARG A 97 14.75 12.08 1.35
C ARG A 97 13.85 10.87 1.06
N ILE A 98 12.89 10.57 1.94
CA ILE A 98 11.79 9.68 1.67
C ILE A 98 10.57 10.52 1.27
N ALA A 99 10.13 10.40 0.03
CA ALA A 99 8.95 11.08 -0.48
C ALA A 99 7.74 10.12 -0.50
N VAL A 100 6.65 10.53 0.13
CA VAL A 100 5.42 9.74 0.27
C VAL A 100 4.24 10.53 -0.35
N PRO A 101 4.17 10.65 -1.68
CA PRO A 101 3.26 11.60 -2.35
C PRO A 101 1.77 11.28 -2.19
N LEU A 102 1.44 10.04 -1.79
CA LEU A 102 0.06 9.58 -1.64
C LEU A 102 -0.40 9.55 -0.18
N GLN A 103 0.44 9.92 0.77
CA GLN A 103 0.26 9.66 2.20
C GLN A 103 -1.05 10.22 2.77
N PHE A 104 -1.44 11.40 2.33
CA PHE A 104 -2.60 12.14 2.83
C PHE A 104 -3.78 12.17 1.85
N LEU A 105 -3.74 11.36 0.79
CA LEU A 105 -4.81 11.26 -0.18
C LEU A 105 -5.76 10.11 0.17
N THR A 106 -7.06 10.28 -0.04
CA THR A 106 -8.02 9.18 -0.03
C THR A 106 -7.80 8.26 -1.24
N LYS A 107 -8.36 7.04 -1.21
CA LYS A 107 -8.29 6.13 -2.36
C LYS A 107 -8.93 6.75 -3.61
N GLY A 108 -10.06 7.45 -3.45
CA GLY A 108 -10.70 8.16 -4.55
C GLY A 108 -9.82 9.27 -5.14
N GLU A 109 -9.12 10.04 -4.30
CA GLU A 109 -8.17 11.06 -4.77
C GLU A 109 -6.96 10.46 -5.48
N ILE A 110 -6.43 9.33 -4.97
CA ILE A 110 -5.34 8.59 -5.62
C ILE A 110 -5.78 8.13 -7.02
N ILE A 111 -7.00 7.59 -7.15
CA ILE A 111 -7.53 7.11 -8.42
C ILE A 111 -7.73 8.28 -9.38
N ARG A 112 -8.37 9.39 -8.96
CA ARG A 112 -8.52 10.59 -9.80
C ARG A 112 -7.18 11.14 -10.28
N LYS A 113 -6.19 11.18 -9.39
CA LYS A 113 -4.83 11.59 -9.74
C LYS A 113 -4.19 10.63 -10.76
N GLY A 114 -4.35 9.33 -10.56
CA GLY A 114 -3.86 8.32 -11.51
C GLY A 114 -4.47 8.46 -12.90
N ILE A 115 -5.79 8.70 -12.98
CA ILE A 115 -6.48 8.97 -14.24
C ILE A 115 -5.86 10.19 -14.94
N SER A 116 -5.65 11.28 -14.23
CA SER A 116 -5.03 12.49 -14.79
C SER A 116 -3.60 12.27 -15.29
N LEU A 117 -2.95 11.20 -14.83
CA LEU A 117 -1.61 10.77 -15.25
C LEU A 117 -1.64 9.61 -16.24
N ASN A 118 -2.82 9.23 -16.76
CA ASN A 118 -3.02 8.10 -17.67
C ASN A 118 -2.51 6.76 -17.12
N VAL A 119 -2.69 6.51 -15.82
CA VAL A 119 -2.36 5.21 -15.21
C VAL A 119 -3.29 4.14 -15.79
N PRO A 120 -2.76 3.06 -16.40
CA PRO A 120 -3.57 1.97 -16.97
C PRO A 120 -4.11 1.08 -15.83
N TYR A 121 -5.22 1.48 -15.22
CA TYR A 121 -5.81 0.80 -14.06
C TYR A 121 -6.23 -0.65 -14.35
N GLU A 122 -6.54 -0.98 -15.60
CA GLU A 122 -6.81 -2.35 -16.08
C GLU A 122 -5.62 -3.30 -15.90
N LEU A 123 -4.40 -2.77 -15.82
CA LEU A 123 -3.17 -3.53 -15.57
C LEU A 123 -2.79 -3.57 -14.09
N THR A 124 -3.56 -2.92 -13.21
CA THR A 124 -3.28 -2.89 -11.78
C THR A 124 -4.08 -3.96 -11.03
N TYR A 125 -3.47 -4.59 -10.05
CA TYR A 125 -4.10 -5.64 -9.26
C TYR A 125 -3.74 -5.54 -7.78
N SER A 126 -4.70 -5.78 -6.89
CA SER A 126 -4.49 -5.64 -5.43
C SER A 126 -5.11 -6.75 -4.59
N CYS A 127 -5.86 -7.68 -5.18
CA CYS A 127 -6.52 -8.74 -4.46
C CYS A 127 -5.52 -9.69 -3.78
N TYR A 128 -5.83 -10.11 -2.55
CA TYR A 128 -5.02 -11.06 -1.78
C TYR A 128 -5.40 -12.53 -2.00
N ASN A 129 -6.57 -12.82 -2.60
CA ASN A 129 -7.16 -14.17 -2.70
C ASN A 129 -7.49 -14.60 -4.13
N GLY A 130 -7.29 -13.76 -5.13
CA GLY A 130 -7.58 -14.06 -6.54
C GLY A 130 -6.30 -14.03 -7.37
N GLU A 131 -6.31 -14.76 -8.49
CA GLU A 131 -5.23 -14.74 -9.48
C GLU A 131 -5.73 -14.10 -10.78
N ASP A 132 -6.72 -14.70 -11.45
CA ASP A 132 -7.29 -14.18 -12.71
C ASP A 132 -8.39 -13.13 -12.48
N GLU A 133 -9.24 -13.35 -11.46
CA GLU A 133 -10.31 -12.43 -11.06
C GLU A 133 -10.17 -12.08 -9.58
N ALA A 134 -10.35 -10.80 -9.26
CA ALA A 134 -10.31 -10.33 -7.89
C ALA A 134 -11.47 -10.91 -7.07
N CYS A 135 -11.26 -11.30 -5.81
CA CYS A 135 -12.29 -11.96 -5.02
C CYS A 135 -13.49 -11.06 -4.67
N GLY A 136 -13.29 -9.74 -4.57
CA GLY A 136 -14.32 -8.76 -4.20
C GLY A 136 -14.66 -8.69 -2.70
N GLU A 137 -14.02 -9.50 -1.87
CA GLU A 137 -14.37 -9.65 -0.44
C GLU A 137 -13.22 -9.37 0.53
N CYS A 138 -11.96 -9.42 0.11
CA CYS A 138 -10.85 -9.09 0.99
C CYS A 138 -10.73 -7.57 1.18
N ASP A 139 -10.10 -7.15 2.27
CA ASP A 139 -9.93 -5.73 2.62
C ASP A 139 -9.39 -4.89 1.45
N SER A 140 -8.43 -5.42 0.70
CA SER A 140 -7.84 -4.74 -0.45
C SER A 140 -8.86 -4.53 -1.58
N CYS A 141 -9.72 -5.52 -1.86
CA CYS A 141 -10.80 -5.39 -2.84
C CYS A 141 -11.84 -4.36 -2.39
N LEU A 142 -12.26 -4.41 -1.13
CA LEU A 142 -13.26 -3.48 -0.59
C LEU A 142 -12.76 -2.04 -0.62
N LEU A 143 -11.51 -1.80 -0.20
CA LEU A 143 -10.90 -0.47 -0.26
C LEU A 143 -10.69 0.02 -1.69
N ARG A 144 -10.34 -0.87 -2.62
CA ARG A 144 -10.18 -0.53 -4.03
C ARG A 144 -11.52 -0.15 -4.67
N LEU A 145 -12.56 -0.97 -4.51
CA LEU A 145 -13.90 -0.70 -5.02
C LEU A 145 -14.48 0.59 -4.43
N LYS A 146 -14.34 0.82 -3.12
CA LYS A 146 -14.69 2.09 -2.47
C LYS A 146 -13.98 3.28 -3.12
N GLY A 147 -12.68 3.15 -3.39
CA GLY A 147 -11.90 4.20 -4.02
C GLY A 147 -12.36 4.54 -5.43
N PHE A 148 -12.70 3.55 -6.26
CA PHE A 148 -13.27 3.75 -7.59
C PHE A 148 -14.66 4.39 -7.53
N MET A 149 -15.52 3.94 -6.61
CA MET A 149 -16.82 4.56 -6.34
C MET A 149 -16.66 6.05 -5.96
N GLU A 150 -15.77 6.38 -5.02
CA GLU A 150 -15.46 7.76 -4.62
C GLU A 150 -14.85 8.61 -5.76
N ALA A 151 -14.16 7.97 -6.69
CA ALA A 151 -13.66 8.63 -7.89
C ALA A 151 -14.75 8.88 -8.94
N GLY A 152 -15.92 8.24 -8.82
CA GLY A 152 -17.06 8.38 -9.74
C GLY A 152 -16.89 7.60 -11.04
N ILE A 153 -16.07 6.55 -11.06
CA ILE A 153 -15.84 5.69 -12.21
C ILE A 153 -15.82 4.20 -11.80
N PRO A 154 -16.26 3.29 -12.68
CA PRO A 154 -16.16 1.86 -12.40
C PRO A 154 -14.70 1.38 -12.42
N ASP A 155 -14.39 0.39 -11.58
CA ASP A 155 -13.09 -0.28 -11.63
C ASP A 155 -13.00 -1.15 -12.88
N PRO A 156 -11.95 -1.01 -13.71
CA PRO A 156 -11.84 -1.73 -14.98
C PRO A 156 -11.49 -3.22 -14.83
N ILE A 157 -11.11 -3.71 -13.66
CA ILE A 157 -10.79 -5.14 -13.47
C ILE A 157 -12.04 -5.97 -13.14
N ARG A 158 -11.95 -7.29 -13.33
CA ARG A 158 -13.04 -8.22 -13.03
C ARG A 158 -13.01 -8.71 -11.59
N TYR A 159 -14.21 -8.91 -11.03
CA TYR A 159 -14.42 -9.43 -9.69
C TYR A 159 -15.34 -10.66 -9.71
N LYS A 160 -15.00 -11.68 -8.89
CA LYS A 160 -15.88 -12.85 -8.68
C LYS A 160 -17.18 -12.46 -7.98
N LYS A 161 -17.11 -11.43 -7.12
CA LYS A 161 -18.26 -10.90 -6.38
C LYS A 161 -18.11 -9.40 -6.22
N TYR A 162 -19.21 -8.68 -6.32
CA TYR A 162 -19.29 -7.26 -6.02
C TYR A 162 -20.04 -7.06 -4.70
N PRO A 163 -19.53 -6.21 -3.78
CA PRO A 163 -20.25 -5.86 -2.56
C PRO A 163 -21.46 -4.97 -2.87
N GLU A 164 -22.51 -5.05 -2.04
CA GLU A 164 -23.77 -4.31 -2.24
C GLU A 164 -23.54 -2.81 -2.41
N PHE A 165 -22.71 -2.19 -1.56
CA PHE A 165 -22.43 -0.76 -1.64
C PHE A 165 -21.86 -0.30 -3.00
N TYR A 166 -21.27 -1.19 -3.76
CA TYR A 166 -20.73 -0.89 -5.08
C TYR A 166 -21.77 -1.08 -6.19
N LEU A 167 -22.60 -2.13 -6.07
CA LEU A 167 -23.70 -2.40 -7.00
C LEU A 167 -24.79 -1.32 -6.94
N ASP A 168 -25.04 -0.76 -5.77
CA ASP A 168 -26.04 0.31 -5.59
C ASP A 168 -25.56 1.66 -6.18
N PHE A 169 -24.28 1.79 -6.50
CA PHE A 169 -23.69 3.02 -7.00
C PHE A 169 -23.58 3.04 -8.53
N PHE A 170 -23.33 1.93 -9.18
CA PHE A 170 -23.20 1.76 -10.63
C PHE A 170 -24.29 0.82 -11.17
#